data_80d15acab13ae8f3d5f942cc6114c39a
#
_entry.id   80d15acab13ae8f3d5f942cc6114c39a
#
_cell.length_a   1.000
_cell.length_b   1.000
_cell.length_c   1.000
_cell.angle_alpha   90.00
_cell.angle_beta   90.00
_cell.angle_gamma   90.00
#
_symmetry.space_group_name_H-M   'P 1'
#
loop_
_entity.id
_entity.type
_entity.pdbx_description
1 polymer ?
#
loop_
_entity_poly.entity_id
_entity_poly.type
_entity_poly.pdbx_seq_one_letter_code
_entity_poly.pdbx_strand_id
1 'polypeptide(L)'
;VNLPAPDAAQAFAFAVVRPGAEAALKREAAARGLALAFSRPGLVTLKDPRGAVTPDFGADLVHARVAGSSLGRFADAASIADAVAHAGPLGLHVFARPLPEDTPPDAAPARLLEAELAARLGARRVDALAPGTLVLDVVVHAGESLFAGLHRHGEGRSRAPGGAPEVRVPPLAPSRAYAKLREALELAGEAMRPGELAVELGSAPGGITLAMLEEGVSVIGVDPGAMDPGVLAFTGPGGARVRHRKMPAGALAPGELPARIDWLVVDLNLAPPVALRYVARILRARPPRRGAVITLKMNDDAARAAIPEHLAAVQALGLPRIVARQLPANRSEITVIARPRR
;
A
#
# COMPACT_ATOMS: atom_id res chain seq x y z
N VAL A 1 26.27 17.34 15.94
CA VAL A 1 25.55 16.31 16.69
C VAL A 1 25.98 14.97 16.11
N ASN A 2 26.70 14.13 16.87
CA ASN A 2 27.01 12.75 16.44
C ASN A 2 25.67 11.99 16.36
N LEU A 3 25.19 11.76 15.15
CA LEU A 3 24.08 10.84 14.94
C LEU A 3 24.57 9.41 15.24
N PRO A 4 23.74 8.56 15.90
CA PRO A 4 24.08 7.16 16.09
C PRO A 4 24.26 6.48 14.74
N ALA A 5 24.92 5.33 14.71
CA ALA A 5 25.06 4.54 13.49
C ALA A 5 23.68 4.37 12.83
N PRO A 6 23.56 4.47 11.49
CA PRO A 6 22.28 4.47 10.79
C PRO A 6 21.40 3.26 11.08
N ASP A 7 22.01 2.13 11.45
CA ASP A 7 21.31 0.90 11.85
C ASP A 7 21.01 0.83 13.36
N ALA A 8 21.53 1.79 14.16
CA ALA A 8 21.28 1.80 15.59
C ALA A 8 19.83 2.17 15.91
N ALA A 9 19.31 1.59 16.98
CA ALA A 9 18.00 1.95 17.49
C ALA A 9 17.95 3.41 17.92
N GLN A 10 16.89 4.12 17.56
CA GLN A 10 16.67 5.54 17.78
C GLN A 10 15.39 5.79 18.57
N ALA A 11 15.25 7.01 19.10
CA ALA A 11 14.05 7.39 19.83
C ALA A 11 12.89 7.81 18.91
N PHE A 12 13.18 8.19 17.66
CA PHE A 12 12.18 8.77 16.76
C PHE A 12 11.98 7.96 15.49
N ALA A 13 10.71 7.78 15.14
CA ALA A 13 10.26 7.25 13.87
C ALA A 13 9.66 8.36 13.00
N PHE A 14 9.64 8.13 11.69
CA PHE A 14 8.82 8.89 10.76
C PHE A 14 7.80 7.98 10.09
N ALA A 15 6.70 8.58 9.62
CA ALA A 15 5.72 7.92 8.79
C ALA A 15 5.14 8.91 7.77
N VAL A 16 5.16 8.51 6.51
CA VAL A 16 4.45 9.18 5.42
C VAL A 16 3.05 8.60 5.35
N VAL A 17 2.04 9.46 5.33
CA VAL A 17 0.63 9.05 5.35
C VAL A 17 -0.14 9.69 4.21
N ARG A 18 -1.31 9.15 3.91
CA ARG A 18 -2.27 9.89 3.09
C ARG A 18 -2.74 11.12 3.87
N PRO A 19 -2.75 12.34 3.26
CA PRO A 19 -3.33 13.49 3.91
C PRO A 19 -4.78 13.24 4.37
N GLY A 20 -5.05 13.58 5.63
CA GLY A 20 -6.30 13.26 6.31
C GLY A 20 -6.31 11.94 7.08
N ALA A 21 -5.27 11.10 6.93
CA ALA A 21 -5.14 9.85 7.70
C ALA A 21 -4.27 10.00 8.95
N GLU A 22 -3.74 11.19 9.22
CA GLU A 22 -2.82 11.43 10.34
C GLU A 22 -3.45 11.05 11.69
N ALA A 23 -4.74 11.34 11.88
CA ALA A 23 -5.45 10.99 13.11
C ALA A 23 -5.56 9.46 13.29
N ALA A 24 -5.77 8.72 12.22
CA ALA A 24 -5.83 7.26 12.25
C ALA A 24 -4.45 6.66 12.58
N LEU A 25 -3.38 7.15 11.93
CA LEU A 25 -2.01 6.72 12.26
C LEU A 25 -1.66 7.03 13.72
N LYS A 26 -2.00 8.22 14.23
CA LYS A 26 -1.72 8.60 15.62
C LYS A 26 -2.39 7.65 16.62
N ARG A 27 -3.64 7.24 16.36
CA ARG A 27 -4.33 6.25 17.18
C ARG A 27 -3.67 4.87 17.10
N GLU A 28 -3.31 4.44 15.90
CA GLU A 28 -2.59 3.18 15.67
C GLU A 28 -1.24 3.17 16.39
N ALA A 29 -0.50 4.27 16.34
CA ALA A 29 0.78 4.44 17.03
C ALA A 29 0.62 4.47 18.57
N ALA A 30 -0.38 5.18 19.08
CA ALA A 30 -0.66 5.25 20.51
C ALA A 30 -1.01 3.88 21.09
N ALA A 31 -1.78 3.05 20.37
CA ALA A 31 -2.08 1.66 20.75
C ALA A 31 -0.82 0.79 20.86
N ARG A 32 0.30 1.18 20.25
CA ARG A 32 1.61 0.52 20.31
C ARG A 32 2.57 1.16 21.35
N GLY A 33 2.08 2.12 22.13
CA GLY A 33 2.87 2.82 23.15
C GLY A 33 3.80 3.91 22.59
N LEU A 34 3.55 4.37 21.35
CA LEU A 34 4.31 5.45 20.74
C LEU A 34 3.65 6.80 21.02
N ALA A 35 4.47 7.82 21.28
CA ALA A 35 4.00 9.19 21.48
C ALA A 35 4.14 10.02 20.20
N LEU A 36 3.22 10.98 20.00
CA LEU A 36 3.35 11.93 18.92
C LEU A 36 4.52 12.88 19.20
N ALA A 37 5.42 13.07 18.24
CA ALA A 37 6.47 14.07 18.30
C ALA A 37 6.16 15.29 17.42
N PHE A 38 5.71 15.07 16.18
CA PHE A 38 5.38 16.14 15.23
C PHE A 38 4.37 15.66 14.20
N SER A 39 3.57 16.56 13.64
CA SER A 39 2.61 16.23 12.59
C SER A 39 2.39 17.40 11.64
N ARG A 40 2.38 17.07 10.34
CA ARG A 40 1.94 17.90 9.21
C ARG A 40 1.07 17.05 8.29
N PRO A 41 0.28 17.65 7.40
CA PRO A 41 -0.39 16.90 6.36
C PRO A 41 0.62 16.01 5.61
N GLY A 42 0.36 14.72 5.55
CA GLY A 42 1.21 13.74 4.85
C GLY A 42 2.45 13.25 5.61
N LEU A 43 2.84 13.86 6.74
CA LEU A 43 4.04 13.46 7.51
C LEU A 43 3.78 13.50 9.01
N VAL A 44 4.07 12.41 9.70
CA VAL A 44 4.00 12.29 11.15
C VAL A 44 5.32 11.75 11.67
N THR A 45 5.84 12.32 12.76
CA THR A 45 6.93 11.71 13.51
C THR A 45 6.45 11.26 14.88
N LEU A 46 6.97 10.13 15.31
CA LEU A 46 6.58 9.44 16.53
C LEU A 46 7.82 9.28 17.42
N LYS A 47 7.62 9.24 18.73
CA LYS A 47 8.68 8.93 19.69
C LYS A 47 8.38 7.59 20.34
N ASP A 48 9.33 6.68 20.30
CA ASP A 48 9.33 5.48 21.13
C ASP A 48 10.05 5.81 22.44
N PRO A 49 9.36 5.80 23.59
CA PRO A 49 9.98 6.05 24.89
C PRO A 49 11.13 5.06 25.22
N ARG A 50 11.10 3.88 24.62
CA ARG A 50 12.12 2.83 24.80
C ARG A 50 13.38 3.05 23.97
N GLY A 51 13.36 4.00 23.01
CA GLY A 51 14.47 4.23 22.08
C GLY A 51 14.74 3.06 21.12
N ALA A 52 13.70 2.28 20.77
CA ALA A 52 13.85 1.02 20.04
C ALA A 52 13.46 1.12 18.54
N VAL A 53 13.40 2.32 17.96
CA VAL A 53 13.06 2.51 16.55
C VAL A 53 14.26 2.16 15.67
N THR A 54 14.07 1.20 14.77
CA THR A 54 15.05 0.82 13.74
C THR A 54 14.52 1.14 12.34
N PRO A 55 15.32 1.03 11.27
CA PRO A 55 14.84 1.15 9.90
C PRO A 55 13.76 0.13 9.51
N ASP A 56 13.60 -0.95 10.26
CA ASP A 56 12.54 -1.95 10.05
C ASP A 56 11.18 -1.50 10.61
N PHE A 57 11.16 -0.43 11.40
CA PHE A 57 9.94 0.09 12.01
C PHE A 57 8.83 0.36 11.01
N GLY A 58 7.61 0.03 11.36
CA GLY A 58 6.38 0.43 10.68
C GLY A 58 6.04 -0.31 9.39
N ALA A 59 6.71 -1.43 9.10
CA ALA A 59 6.32 -2.30 7.98
C ALA A 59 4.88 -2.83 8.12
N ASP A 60 4.35 -2.87 9.33
CA ASP A 60 3.03 -3.36 9.71
C ASP A 60 2.02 -2.24 10.07
N LEU A 61 2.42 -0.96 10.00
CA LEU A 61 1.51 0.17 10.19
C LEU A 61 0.55 0.30 9.02
N VAL A 62 -0.74 0.14 9.28
CA VAL A 62 -1.77 0.12 8.22
C VAL A 62 -1.95 1.50 7.57
N HIS A 63 -1.85 2.57 8.35
CA HIS A 63 -2.04 3.93 7.85
C HIS A 63 -0.77 4.63 7.37
N ALA A 64 0.40 3.99 7.47
CA ALA A 64 1.65 4.53 6.95
C ALA A 64 1.96 3.97 5.57
N ARG A 65 2.20 4.82 4.57
CA ARG A 65 2.69 4.42 3.24
C ARG A 65 4.16 4.00 3.29
N VAL A 66 4.97 4.80 3.99
CA VAL A 66 6.37 4.54 4.32
C VAL A 66 6.58 4.89 5.77
N ALA A 67 7.37 4.11 6.49
CA ALA A 67 7.78 4.41 7.84
C ALA A 67 9.16 3.79 8.11
N GLY A 68 9.90 4.39 9.06
CA GLY A 68 11.22 3.95 9.46
C GLY A 68 11.79 4.80 10.59
N SER A 69 13.11 4.76 10.80
CA SER A 69 13.81 5.61 11.75
C SER A 69 13.97 7.04 11.22
N SER A 70 13.78 8.03 12.08
CA SER A 70 13.90 9.45 11.72
C SER A 70 15.32 9.93 11.90
N LEU A 71 15.91 10.54 10.87
CA LEU A 71 17.15 11.30 10.96
C LEU A 71 16.89 12.76 11.35
N GLY A 72 15.68 13.26 11.18
CA GLY A 72 15.30 14.63 11.54
C GLY A 72 15.22 15.59 10.36
N ARG A 73 15.47 16.87 10.64
CA ARG A 73 15.37 17.97 9.67
C ARG A 73 16.74 18.46 9.26
N PHE A 74 16.86 18.84 8.00
CA PHE A 74 18.10 19.28 7.38
C PHE A 74 17.89 20.54 6.56
N ALA A 75 18.94 21.35 6.45
CA ALA A 75 18.91 22.58 5.66
C ALA A 75 19.09 22.28 4.16
N ASP A 76 19.91 21.30 3.81
CA ASP A 76 20.37 21.03 2.45
C ASP A 76 20.82 19.57 2.24
N ALA A 77 21.16 19.24 1.00
CA ALA A 77 21.65 17.91 0.62
C ALA A 77 23.01 17.57 1.26
N ALA A 78 23.87 18.55 1.50
CA ALA A 78 25.19 18.32 2.08
C ALA A 78 25.04 17.78 3.51
N SER A 79 24.24 18.43 4.33
CA SER A 79 23.97 18.01 5.71
C SER A 79 23.28 16.63 5.79
N ILE A 80 22.44 16.29 4.83
CA ILE A 80 21.87 14.92 4.74
C ILE A 80 22.98 13.91 4.40
N ALA A 81 23.81 14.20 3.40
CA ALA A 81 24.91 13.31 3.00
C ALA A 81 25.92 13.06 4.13
N ASP A 82 26.23 14.11 4.89
CA ASP A 82 27.11 14.02 6.08
C ASP A 82 26.46 13.16 7.18
N ALA A 83 25.16 13.31 7.41
CA ALA A 83 24.43 12.52 8.40
C ALA A 83 24.47 11.00 8.11
N VAL A 84 24.54 10.61 6.84
CA VAL A 84 24.63 9.22 6.41
C VAL A 84 26.03 8.82 5.94
N ALA A 85 27.07 9.61 6.23
CA ALA A 85 28.42 9.36 5.74
C ALA A 85 28.98 7.99 6.16
N HIS A 86 28.62 7.53 7.36
CA HIS A 86 29.03 6.24 7.93
C HIS A 86 28.08 5.07 7.60
N ALA A 87 26.98 5.34 6.88
CA ALA A 87 26.11 4.27 6.40
C ALA A 87 26.81 3.48 5.28
N GLY A 88 26.50 2.19 5.22
CA GLY A 88 26.87 1.35 4.08
C GLY A 88 26.17 1.79 2.77
N PRO A 89 26.03 0.89 1.79
CA PRO A 89 25.28 1.16 0.59
C PRO A 89 23.82 1.56 0.89
N LEU A 90 23.32 2.58 0.19
CA LEU A 90 22.01 3.15 0.41
C LEU A 90 21.20 3.18 -0.90
N GLY A 91 19.93 2.75 -0.83
CA GLY A 91 18.91 3.16 -1.77
C GLY A 91 18.52 4.62 -1.52
N LEU A 92 17.95 5.29 -2.51
CA LEU A 92 17.56 6.69 -2.39
C LEU A 92 16.13 6.88 -2.90
N HIS A 93 15.28 7.44 -2.05
CA HIS A 93 13.94 7.91 -2.38
C HIS A 93 13.82 9.40 -1.99
N VAL A 94 13.61 10.26 -2.97
CA VAL A 94 13.33 11.68 -2.75
C VAL A 94 11.96 12.00 -3.33
N PHE A 95 11.07 12.57 -2.54
CA PHE A 95 9.70 12.81 -2.97
C PHE A 95 9.10 14.04 -2.31
N ALA A 96 8.16 14.65 -3.01
CA ALA A 96 7.38 15.72 -2.45
C ALA A 96 6.46 15.20 -1.32
N ARG A 97 6.33 15.96 -0.24
CA ARG A 97 5.39 15.63 0.83
C ARG A 97 3.97 15.53 0.26
N PRO A 98 3.22 14.45 0.56
CA PRO A 98 1.84 14.35 0.13
C PRO A 98 1.00 15.51 0.66
N LEU A 99 0.23 16.13 -0.23
CA LEU A 99 -0.69 17.22 0.09
C LEU A 99 -2.16 16.75 -0.10
N PRO A 100 -3.16 17.48 0.45
CA PRO A 100 -4.57 17.21 0.17
C PRO A 100 -4.85 17.15 -1.35
N GLU A 101 -5.86 16.36 -1.74
CA GLU A 101 -6.14 16.01 -3.14
C GLU A 101 -6.26 17.20 -4.10
N ASP A 102 -6.67 18.35 -3.61
CA ASP A 102 -6.86 19.57 -4.42
C ASP A 102 -5.53 20.34 -4.70
N THR A 103 -4.43 19.85 -4.17
CA THR A 103 -3.12 20.50 -4.32
C THR A 103 -2.10 19.46 -4.82
N PRO A 104 -1.90 19.33 -6.14
CA PRO A 104 -0.87 18.42 -6.65
C PRO A 104 0.51 18.89 -6.15
N PRO A 105 1.34 17.99 -5.61
CA PRO A 105 2.66 18.34 -5.14
C PRO A 105 3.55 18.73 -6.35
N ASP A 106 4.31 19.83 -6.20
CA ASP A 106 5.37 20.13 -7.14
C ASP A 106 6.52 19.12 -6.95
N ALA A 107 6.72 18.28 -7.94
CA ALA A 107 7.78 17.27 -7.93
C ALA A 107 9.14 17.81 -8.40
N ALA A 108 9.23 19.01 -8.96
CA ALA A 108 10.48 19.55 -9.50
C ALA A 108 11.57 19.71 -8.43
N PRO A 109 11.30 20.27 -7.25
CA PRO A 109 12.31 20.37 -6.18
C PRO A 109 12.83 18.99 -5.72
N ALA A 110 11.94 17.98 -5.65
CA ALA A 110 12.35 16.63 -5.26
C ALA A 110 13.30 16.00 -6.29
N ARG A 111 13.03 16.16 -7.59
CA ARG A 111 13.91 15.66 -8.66
C ARG A 111 15.29 16.32 -8.64
N LEU A 112 15.35 17.62 -8.43
CA LEU A 112 16.62 18.37 -8.35
C LEU A 112 17.44 17.89 -7.13
N LEU A 113 16.80 17.76 -5.98
CA LEU A 113 17.45 17.27 -4.77
C LEU A 113 17.89 15.81 -4.92
N GLU A 114 17.11 14.96 -5.58
CA GLU A 114 17.49 13.57 -5.86
C GLU A 114 18.78 13.51 -6.68
N ALA A 115 18.89 14.29 -7.74
CA ALA A 115 20.09 14.35 -8.57
C ALA A 115 21.32 14.79 -7.75
N GLU A 116 21.17 15.81 -6.89
CA GLU A 116 22.25 16.30 -6.03
C GLU A 116 22.67 15.23 -5.01
N LEU A 117 21.73 14.62 -4.30
CA LEU A 117 22.02 13.56 -3.33
C LEU A 117 22.63 12.33 -4.01
N ALA A 118 22.15 11.94 -5.18
CA ALA A 118 22.71 10.83 -5.94
C ALA A 118 24.19 11.08 -6.29
N ALA A 119 24.54 12.31 -6.70
CA ALA A 119 25.93 12.69 -6.97
C ALA A 119 26.80 12.63 -5.69
N ARG A 120 26.27 13.10 -4.56
CA ARG A 120 26.99 13.08 -3.27
C ARG A 120 27.19 11.66 -2.70
N LEU A 121 26.20 10.80 -2.85
CA LEU A 121 26.26 9.39 -2.43
C LEU A 121 27.23 8.59 -3.33
N GLY A 122 27.32 8.91 -4.61
CA GLY A 122 28.23 8.29 -5.56
C GLY A 122 28.09 6.78 -5.61
N ALA A 123 29.21 6.06 -5.49
CA ALA A 123 29.26 4.59 -5.50
C ALA A 123 28.51 3.91 -4.34
N ARG A 124 28.12 4.62 -3.31
CA ARG A 124 27.31 4.09 -2.20
C ARG A 124 25.83 3.95 -2.57
N ARG A 125 25.39 4.59 -3.66
CA ARG A 125 24.01 4.45 -4.16
C ARG A 125 23.83 3.06 -4.77
N VAL A 126 22.83 2.34 -4.26
CA VAL A 126 22.44 1.01 -4.76
C VAL A 126 20.97 0.99 -5.13
N ASP A 127 20.52 -0.11 -5.71
CA ASP A 127 19.09 -0.31 -6.01
C ASP A 127 18.26 -0.31 -4.72
N ALA A 128 17.42 0.71 -4.58
CA ALA A 128 16.50 0.85 -3.45
C ALA A 128 15.48 -0.30 -3.35
N LEU A 129 15.28 -1.06 -4.43
CA LEU A 129 14.26 -2.09 -4.55
C LEU A 129 14.75 -3.49 -4.14
N ALA A 130 16.04 -3.67 -3.91
CA ALA A 130 16.55 -4.94 -3.45
C ALA A 130 16.12 -5.22 -2.00
N PRO A 131 15.59 -6.41 -1.69
CA PRO A 131 15.22 -6.76 -0.32
C PRO A 131 16.40 -6.63 0.65
N GLY A 132 16.15 -6.03 1.81
CA GLY A 132 17.18 -5.77 2.82
C GLY A 132 17.96 -4.47 2.61
N THR A 133 17.81 -3.79 1.47
CA THR A 133 18.46 -2.49 1.24
C THR A 133 18.00 -1.46 2.26
N LEU A 134 18.95 -0.75 2.84
CA LEU A 134 18.68 0.44 3.62
C LEU A 134 18.40 1.60 2.67
N VAL A 135 17.25 2.23 2.79
CA VAL A 135 16.79 3.31 1.90
C VAL A 135 16.75 4.62 2.67
N LEU A 136 17.39 5.63 2.13
CA LEU A 136 17.29 7.01 2.58
C LEU A 136 16.04 7.63 1.93
N ASP A 137 15.05 7.94 2.76
CA ASP A 137 13.84 8.67 2.37
C ASP A 137 14.02 10.15 2.67
N VAL A 138 13.84 11.00 1.67
CA VAL A 138 13.89 12.46 1.82
C VAL A 138 12.58 13.07 1.38
N VAL A 139 11.93 13.75 2.31
CA VAL A 139 10.63 14.42 2.12
C VAL A 139 10.87 15.90 1.87
N VAL A 140 10.37 16.40 0.75
CA VAL A 140 10.53 17.79 0.29
C VAL A 140 9.20 18.51 0.35
N HIS A 141 9.22 19.76 0.86
CA HIS A 141 8.11 20.69 0.77
C HIS A 141 8.62 22.11 0.64
N ALA A 142 8.08 22.87 -0.31
CA ALA A 142 8.50 24.25 -0.55
C ALA A 142 8.39 25.12 0.71
N GLY A 143 9.45 25.87 1.01
CA GLY A 143 9.50 26.76 2.18
C GLY A 143 9.72 26.07 3.52
N GLU A 144 9.90 24.75 3.57
CA GLU A 144 10.22 24.01 4.80
C GLU A 144 11.62 23.36 4.72
N SER A 145 12.19 23.04 5.88
CA SER A 145 13.42 22.24 5.96
C SER A 145 13.17 20.84 5.37
N LEU A 146 14.20 20.26 4.76
CA LEU A 146 14.17 18.89 4.29
C LEU A 146 13.98 17.97 5.49
N PHE A 147 13.18 16.92 5.32
CA PHE A 147 13.05 15.88 6.33
C PHE A 147 13.67 14.57 5.81
N ALA A 148 14.49 13.90 6.59
CA ALA A 148 15.09 12.63 6.21
C ALA A 148 14.85 11.54 7.24
N GLY A 149 14.80 10.30 6.74
CA GLY A 149 14.70 9.10 7.54
C GLY A 149 15.23 7.88 6.79
N LEU A 150 15.26 6.76 7.45
CA LEU A 150 15.75 5.50 6.90
C LEU A 150 14.71 4.41 7.07
N HIS A 151 14.46 3.65 6.01
CA HIS A 151 13.75 2.39 6.12
C HIS A 151 14.55 1.25 5.49
N ARG A 152 14.28 0.01 5.93
CA ARG A 152 14.81 -1.19 5.26
C ARG A 152 13.77 -1.73 4.31
N HIS A 153 14.10 -1.78 3.01
CA HIS A 153 13.17 -2.27 2.01
C HIS A 153 12.91 -3.78 2.17
N GLY A 154 11.68 -4.21 1.95
CA GLY A 154 11.27 -5.61 2.12
C GLY A 154 9.79 -5.82 1.89
N GLU A 155 9.29 -6.99 2.29
CA GLU A 155 7.89 -7.37 2.14
C GLU A 155 6.96 -6.34 2.83
N GLY A 156 5.88 -5.97 2.14
CA GLY A 156 4.92 -4.99 2.63
C GLY A 156 5.40 -3.54 2.56
N ARG A 157 6.48 -3.28 1.84
CA ARG A 157 6.96 -1.93 1.56
C ARG A 157 6.89 -1.64 0.07
N SER A 158 6.28 -0.53 -0.28
CA SER A 158 6.22 -0.07 -1.67
C SER A 158 7.62 0.20 -2.22
N ARG A 159 7.80 -0.10 -3.48
CA ARG A 159 9.01 0.17 -4.25
C ARG A 159 9.10 1.63 -4.69
N ALA A 160 7.99 2.35 -4.61
CA ALA A 160 7.89 3.73 -5.04
C ALA A 160 8.29 4.72 -3.93
N PRO A 161 8.97 5.82 -4.26
CA PRO A 161 9.24 6.91 -3.32
C PRO A 161 7.95 7.39 -2.62
N GLY A 162 8.02 7.58 -1.32
CA GLY A 162 6.86 7.97 -0.52
C GLY A 162 5.72 6.95 -0.44
N GLY A 163 5.94 5.70 -0.90
CA GLY A 163 4.92 4.66 -0.93
C GLY A 163 3.76 4.98 -1.88
N ALA A 164 4.01 5.75 -2.92
CA ALA A 164 3.00 6.21 -3.87
C ALA A 164 3.43 5.88 -5.32
N PRO A 165 3.19 4.66 -5.77
CA PRO A 165 3.49 4.28 -7.14
C PRO A 165 2.67 5.11 -8.12
N GLU A 166 3.29 5.53 -9.21
CA GLU A 166 2.62 6.24 -10.29
C GLU A 166 1.80 5.23 -11.11
N VAL A 167 0.49 5.22 -10.90
CA VAL A 167 -0.43 4.36 -11.64
C VAL A 167 -1.20 5.22 -12.65
N ARG A 168 -0.88 5.02 -13.92
CA ARG A 168 -1.65 5.63 -15.00
C ARG A 168 -2.95 4.86 -15.20
N VAL A 169 -4.07 5.50 -14.88
CA VAL A 169 -5.41 4.95 -15.13
C VAL A 169 -5.76 5.15 -16.59
N PRO A 170 -6.00 4.09 -17.38
CA PRO A 170 -6.30 4.26 -18.80
C PRO A 170 -7.70 4.86 -19.00
N PRO A 171 -7.96 5.58 -20.12
CA PRO A 171 -9.26 6.18 -20.42
C PRO A 171 -10.42 5.16 -20.44
N LEU A 172 -10.14 3.91 -20.76
CA LEU A 172 -11.12 2.81 -20.76
C LEU A 172 -11.52 2.38 -19.34
N ALA A 173 -10.75 2.70 -18.30
CA ALA A 173 -11.08 2.31 -16.94
C ALA A 173 -12.28 3.13 -16.43
N PRO A 174 -13.43 2.50 -16.14
CA PRO A 174 -14.63 3.20 -15.76
C PRO A 174 -14.60 3.76 -14.33
N SER A 175 -13.57 3.45 -13.56
CA SER A 175 -13.38 3.94 -12.20
C SER A 175 -11.92 3.95 -11.77
N ARG A 176 -11.61 4.79 -10.77
CA ARG A 176 -10.28 4.84 -10.11
C ARG A 176 -9.93 3.56 -9.32
N ALA A 177 -10.89 2.66 -9.14
CA ALA A 177 -10.63 1.36 -8.49
C ALA A 177 -9.58 0.53 -9.26
N TYR A 178 -9.37 0.80 -10.55
CA TYR A 178 -8.25 0.29 -11.33
C TYR A 178 -6.90 0.45 -10.61
N ALA A 179 -6.63 1.64 -10.09
CA ALA A 179 -5.38 1.92 -9.38
C ALA A 179 -5.24 1.12 -8.08
N LYS A 180 -6.34 0.85 -7.35
CA LYS A 180 -6.29 0.09 -6.09
C LYS A 180 -5.63 -1.29 -6.27
N LEU A 181 -5.99 -2.00 -7.36
CA LEU A 181 -5.40 -3.31 -7.62
C LEU A 181 -3.91 -3.20 -7.99
N ARG A 182 -3.56 -2.24 -8.85
CA ARG A 182 -2.16 -2.02 -9.27
C ARG A 182 -1.26 -1.69 -8.08
N GLU A 183 -1.70 -0.78 -7.22
CA GLU A 183 -0.98 -0.40 -6.00
C GLU A 183 -0.87 -1.56 -4.99
N ALA A 184 -1.94 -2.37 -4.86
CA ALA A 184 -1.92 -3.53 -3.99
C ALA A 184 -0.92 -4.60 -4.44
N LEU A 185 -0.88 -4.91 -5.73
CA LEU A 185 0.05 -5.88 -6.29
C LEU A 185 1.50 -5.40 -6.19
N GLU A 186 1.74 -4.11 -6.46
CA GLU A 186 3.06 -3.48 -6.28
C GLU A 186 3.53 -3.60 -4.82
N LEU A 187 2.71 -3.20 -3.86
CA LEU A 187 3.02 -3.29 -2.43
C LEU A 187 3.33 -4.72 -1.97
N ALA A 188 2.62 -5.70 -2.53
CA ALA A 188 2.82 -7.10 -2.21
C ALA A 188 4.03 -7.73 -2.91
N GLY A 189 4.63 -7.04 -3.89
CA GLY A 189 5.63 -7.61 -4.76
C GLY A 189 5.09 -8.80 -5.57
N GLU A 190 3.80 -8.74 -5.93
CA GLU A 190 3.10 -9.81 -6.65
C GLU A 190 2.71 -9.34 -8.05
N ALA A 191 2.60 -10.29 -8.96
CA ALA A 191 2.08 -10.09 -10.30
C ALA A 191 1.01 -11.13 -10.60
N MET A 192 -0.07 -10.71 -11.22
CA MET A 192 -1.03 -11.60 -11.85
C MET A 192 -0.47 -12.11 -13.17
N ARG A 193 -0.89 -13.28 -13.60
CA ARG A 193 -0.30 -13.97 -14.77
C ARG A 193 -1.37 -14.30 -15.79
N PRO A 194 -1.05 -14.24 -17.09
CA PRO A 194 -1.95 -14.70 -18.12
C PRO A 194 -2.42 -16.13 -17.88
N GLY A 195 -3.73 -16.36 -18.09
CA GLY A 195 -4.38 -17.65 -17.87
C GLY A 195 -4.82 -17.93 -16.43
N GLU A 196 -4.55 -17.05 -15.46
CA GLU A 196 -5.15 -17.11 -14.13
C GLU A 196 -6.64 -16.73 -14.15
N LEU A 197 -7.37 -17.18 -13.14
CA LEU A 197 -8.78 -16.90 -12.94
C LEU A 197 -9.02 -16.17 -11.62
N ALA A 198 -9.68 -15.02 -11.68
CA ALA A 198 -10.10 -14.27 -10.51
C ALA A 198 -11.62 -14.34 -10.31
N VAL A 199 -12.03 -14.32 -9.05
CA VAL A 199 -13.39 -13.99 -8.64
C VAL A 199 -13.37 -12.61 -8.03
N GLU A 200 -14.21 -11.71 -8.52
CA GLU A 200 -14.31 -10.33 -8.04
C GLU A 200 -15.69 -10.09 -7.43
N LEU A 201 -15.73 -9.71 -6.16
CA LEU A 201 -16.95 -9.29 -5.47
C LEU A 201 -16.98 -7.75 -5.38
N GLY A 202 -18.02 -7.13 -5.92
CA GLY A 202 -18.10 -5.67 -6.10
C GLY A 202 -17.43 -5.22 -7.40
N SER A 203 -17.75 -5.91 -8.51
CA SER A 203 -17.02 -5.73 -9.77
C SER A 203 -17.46 -4.52 -10.59
N ALA A 204 -18.69 -4.04 -10.44
CA ALA A 204 -19.18 -2.90 -11.24
C ALA A 204 -18.61 -1.55 -10.72
N PRO A 205 -18.33 -0.61 -11.64
CA PRO A 205 -18.48 -0.66 -13.09
C PRO A 205 -17.34 -1.35 -13.86
N GLY A 206 -16.28 -1.90 -13.20
CA GLY A 206 -15.26 -2.71 -13.86
C GLY A 206 -13.83 -2.14 -13.83
N GLY A 207 -13.53 -1.18 -12.95
CA GLY A 207 -12.17 -0.63 -12.88
C GLY A 207 -11.13 -1.68 -12.50
N ILE A 208 -11.35 -2.44 -11.43
CA ILE A 208 -10.48 -3.55 -11.02
C ILE A 208 -10.53 -4.68 -12.03
N THR A 209 -11.73 -5.00 -12.55
CA THR A 209 -11.90 -6.01 -13.61
C THR A 209 -10.99 -5.71 -14.80
N LEU A 210 -10.97 -4.47 -15.31
CA LEU A 210 -10.12 -4.09 -16.43
C LEU A 210 -8.63 -4.29 -16.12
N ALA A 211 -8.20 -3.89 -14.92
CA ALA A 211 -6.81 -4.07 -14.49
C ALA A 211 -6.38 -5.54 -14.51
N MET A 212 -7.28 -6.47 -14.16
CA MET A 212 -7.03 -7.91 -14.23
C MET A 212 -7.02 -8.44 -15.66
N LEU A 213 -7.96 -7.98 -16.48
CA LEU A 213 -8.04 -8.38 -17.89
C LEU A 213 -6.79 -7.97 -18.68
N GLU A 214 -6.24 -6.79 -18.42
CA GLU A 214 -4.98 -6.31 -19.04
C GLU A 214 -3.78 -7.19 -18.69
N GLU A 215 -3.79 -7.85 -17.51
CA GLU A 215 -2.79 -8.85 -17.13
C GLU A 215 -3.06 -10.25 -17.71
N GLY A 216 -4.09 -10.41 -18.53
CA GLY A 216 -4.48 -11.70 -19.09
C GLY A 216 -5.19 -12.62 -18.10
N VAL A 217 -5.74 -12.08 -17.01
CA VAL A 217 -6.52 -12.82 -16.02
C VAL A 217 -7.99 -12.77 -16.36
N SER A 218 -8.62 -13.93 -16.50
CA SER A 218 -10.07 -14.01 -16.69
C SER A 218 -10.81 -13.73 -15.39
N VAL A 219 -11.97 -13.08 -15.45
CA VAL A 219 -12.69 -12.59 -14.26
C VAL A 219 -14.11 -13.13 -14.21
N ILE A 220 -14.52 -13.67 -13.06
CA ILE A 220 -15.93 -13.85 -12.71
C ILE A 220 -16.29 -12.67 -11.80
N GLY A 221 -16.89 -11.63 -12.40
CA GLY A 221 -17.30 -10.43 -11.68
C GLY A 221 -18.72 -10.58 -11.11
N VAL A 222 -18.90 -10.27 -9.83
CA VAL A 222 -20.19 -10.37 -9.13
C VAL A 222 -20.57 -9.02 -8.56
N ASP A 223 -21.64 -8.42 -9.07
CA ASP A 223 -22.15 -7.12 -8.65
C ASP A 223 -23.60 -6.95 -9.10
N PRO A 224 -24.52 -6.36 -8.32
CA PRO A 224 -25.86 -6.02 -8.78
C PRO A 224 -25.89 -4.85 -9.76
N GLY A 225 -24.85 -4.00 -9.80
CA GLY A 225 -24.69 -2.89 -10.74
C GLY A 225 -24.39 -3.36 -12.16
N ALA A 226 -24.43 -2.43 -13.09
CA ALA A 226 -24.07 -2.70 -14.48
C ALA A 226 -22.54 -2.61 -14.66
N MET A 227 -21.98 -3.58 -15.32
CA MET A 227 -20.60 -3.52 -15.82
C MET A 227 -20.54 -2.60 -17.04
N ASP A 228 -19.47 -1.82 -17.14
CA ASP A 228 -19.22 -0.94 -18.28
C ASP A 228 -19.16 -1.75 -19.59
N PRO A 229 -19.84 -1.29 -20.66
CA PRO A 229 -19.84 -2.00 -21.94
C PRO A 229 -18.45 -2.17 -22.56
N GLY A 230 -17.55 -1.20 -22.39
CA GLY A 230 -16.17 -1.28 -22.85
C GLY A 230 -15.40 -2.38 -22.14
N VAL A 231 -15.62 -2.55 -20.83
CA VAL A 231 -15.02 -3.64 -20.05
C VAL A 231 -15.59 -5.00 -20.44
N LEU A 232 -16.90 -5.09 -20.69
CA LEU A 232 -17.53 -6.34 -21.17
C LEU A 232 -17.02 -6.77 -22.55
N ALA A 233 -16.73 -5.81 -23.42
CA ALA A 233 -16.21 -6.06 -24.76
C ALA A 233 -14.70 -6.32 -24.79
N PHE A 234 -13.98 -5.95 -23.71
CA PHE A 234 -12.53 -6.05 -23.66
C PHE A 234 -12.07 -7.50 -23.65
N THR A 235 -11.05 -7.76 -24.46
CA THR A 235 -10.36 -9.06 -24.48
C THR A 235 -8.89 -8.84 -24.20
N GLY A 236 -8.42 -9.35 -23.07
CA GLY A 236 -7.04 -9.24 -22.66
C GLY A 236 -6.13 -10.28 -23.31
N PRO A 237 -4.82 -10.24 -22.99
CA PRO A 237 -3.85 -11.24 -23.42
C PRO A 237 -4.33 -12.66 -23.14
N GLY A 238 -4.05 -13.58 -24.05
CA GLY A 238 -4.48 -14.98 -23.92
C GLY A 238 -5.99 -15.21 -24.03
N GLY A 239 -6.76 -14.20 -24.48
CA GLY A 239 -8.21 -14.30 -24.59
C GLY A 239 -8.94 -14.08 -23.25
N ALA A 240 -8.31 -13.46 -22.29
CA ALA A 240 -8.91 -13.16 -20.99
C ALA A 240 -10.16 -12.29 -21.14
N ARG A 241 -11.25 -12.68 -20.48
CA ARG A 241 -12.55 -12.00 -20.54
C ARG A 241 -13.23 -11.99 -19.19
N VAL A 242 -14.17 -11.06 -19.01
CA VAL A 242 -15.05 -11.03 -17.85
C VAL A 242 -16.33 -11.81 -18.13
N ARG A 243 -16.75 -12.60 -17.13
CA ARG A 243 -18.13 -13.10 -17.01
C ARG A 243 -18.79 -12.35 -15.87
N HIS A 244 -19.61 -11.37 -16.20
CA HIS A 244 -20.34 -10.61 -15.20
C HIS A 244 -21.61 -11.35 -14.76
N ARG A 245 -21.76 -11.53 -13.44
CA ARG A 245 -22.95 -12.05 -12.78
C ARG A 245 -23.67 -10.87 -12.09
N LYS A 246 -24.73 -10.39 -12.69
CA LYS A 246 -25.50 -9.26 -12.16
C LYS A 246 -26.37 -9.71 -10.98
N MET A 247 -25.72 -9.85 -9.81
CA MET A 247 -26.36 -10.30 -8.59
C MET A 247 -25.60 -9.79 -7.36
N PRO A 248 -26.26 -9.66 -6.18
CA PRO A 248 -25.56 -9.34 -4.94
C PRO A 248 -24.54 -10.43 -4.57
N ALA A 249 -23.38 -10.04 -4.01
CA ALA A 249 -22.36 -10.98 -3.55
C ALA A 249 -22.90 -12.01 -2.52
N GLY A 250 -23.92 -11.60 -1.74
CA GLY A 250 -24.61 -12.47 -0.79
C GLY A 250 -25.36 -13.63 -1.44
N ALA A 251 -25.84 -13.48 -2.67
CA ALA A 251 -26.60 -14.49 -3.39
C ALA A 251 -25.71 -15.50 -4.12
N LEU A 252 -24.42 -15.23 -4.32
CA LEU A 252 -23.50 -16.15 -5.00
C LEU A 252 -23.32 -17.43 -4.17
N ALA A 253 -23.73 -18.57 -4.69
CA ALA A 253 -23.41 -19.86 -4.08
C ALA A 253 -21.98 -20.27 -4.45
N PRO A 254 -21.10 -20.63 -3.49
CA PRO A 254 -19.72 -21.04 -3.81
C PRO A 254 -19.63 -22.25 -4.74
N GLY A 255 -20.65 -23.12 -4.74
CA GLY A 255 -20.74 -24.26 -5.66
C GLY A 255 -20.87 -23.88 -7.13
N GLU A 256 -21.31 -22.65 -7.43
CA GLU A 256 -21.40 -22.12 -8.78
C GLU A 256 -20.07 -21.61 -9.35
N LEU A 257 -19.07 -21.48 -8.48
CA LEU A 257 -17.72 -21.12 -8.89
C LEU A 257 -16.95 -22.36 -9.37
N PRO A 258 -16.00 -22.18 -10.30
CA PRO A 258 -15.09 -23.23 -10.68
C PRO A 258 -14.38 -23.84 -9.47
N ALA A 259 -14.00 -25.12 -9.57
CA ALA A 259 -13.28 -25.79 -8.50
C ALA A 259 -11.93 -25.13 -8.16
N ARG A 260 -11.33 -24.45 -9.14
CA ARG A 260 -10.04 -23.74 -8.99
C ARG A 260 -10.22 -22.28 -9.35
N ILE A 261 -9.79 -21.42 -8.44
CA ILE A 261 -9.62 -19.99 -8.63
C ILE A 261 -8.20 -19.60 -8.19
N ASP A 262 -7.62 -18.61 -8.81
CA ASP A 262 -6.28 -18.14 -8.47
C ASP A 262 -6.32 -16.95 -7.55
N TRP A 263 -7.27 -16.03 -7.77
CA TRP A 263 -7.42 -14.83 -6.97
C TRP A 263 -8.85 -14.62 -6.49
N LEU A 264 -8.99 -14.10 -5.28
CA LEU A 264 -10.24 -13.48 -4.79
C LEU A 264 -10.00 -11.98 -4.63
N VAL A 265 -10.75 -11.15 -5.36
CA VAL A 265 -10.65 -9.69 -5.27
C VAL A 265 -11.98 -9.14 -4.75
N VAL A 266 -11.93 -8.23 -3.77
CA VAL A 266 -13.12 -7.74 -3.08
C VAL A 266 -13.05 -6.23 -2.91
N ASP A 267 -14.00 -5.51 -3.49
CA ASP A 267 -14.19 -4.06 -3.27
C ASP A 267 -15.69 -3.75 -3.06
N LEU A 268 -16.23 -4.30 -1.99
CA LEU A 268 -17.65 -4.14 -1.63
C LEU A 268 -17.86 -2.85 -0.84
N ASN A 269 -18.92 -2.11 -1.17
CA ASN A 269 -19.35 -0.97 -0.36
C ASN A 269 -20.19 -1.41 0.83
N LEU A 270 -19.61 -2.23 1.72
CA LEU A 270 -20.25 -2.80 2.89
C LEU A 270 -19.38 -2.62 4.12
N ALA A 271 -19.99 -2.65 5.31
CA ALA A 271 -19.24 -2.67 6.56
C ALA A 271 -18.32 -3.91 6.62
N PRO A 272 -17.10 -3.79 7.20
CA PRO A 272 -16.10 -4.86 7.20
C PRO A 272 -16.62 -6.22 7.68
N PRO A 273 -17.42 -6.33 8.77
CA PRO A 273 -17.91 -7.64 9.21
C PRO A 273 -18.82 -8.31 8.18
N VAL A 274 -19.57 -7.54 7.40
CA VAL A 274 -20.44 -8.06 6.33
C VAL A 274 -19.62 -8.53 5.14
N ALA A 275 -18.68 -7.71 4.68
CA ALA A 275 -17.76 -8.07 3.59
C ALA A 275 -16.97 -9.34 3.94
N LEU A 276 -16.41 -9.43 5.16
CA LEU A 276 -15.64 -10.58 5.63
C LEU A 276 -16.47 -11.86 5.73
N ARG A 277 -17.78 -11.79 6.01
CA ARG A 277 -18.64 -12.97 5.93
C ARG A 277 -18.71 -13.55 4.52
N TYR A 278 -18.78 -12.69 3.50
CA TYR A 278 -18.80 -13.17 2.11
C TYR A 278 -17.42 -13.70 1.69
N VAL A 279 -16.36 -13.02 2.08
CA VAL A 279 -14.97 -13.50 1.91
C VAL A 279 -14.81 -14.90 2.51
N ALA A 280 -15.21 -15.06 3.80
CA ALA A 280 -15.08 -16.33 4.51
C ALA A 280 -15.84 -17.47 3.82
N ARG A 281 -17.03 -17.19 3.29
CA ARG A 281 -17.83 -18.18 2.57
C ARG A 281 -17.12 -18.69 1.30
N ILE A 282 -16.50 -17.76 0.56
CA ILE A 282 -15.75 -18.14 -0.66
C ILE A 282 -14.45 -18.87 -0.28
N LEU A 283 -13.65 -18.31 0.64
CA LEU A 283 -12.35 -18.88 1.02
C LEU A 283 -12.46 -20.32 1.58
N ARG A 284 -13.54 -20.61 2.35
CA ARG A 284 -13.76 -21.95 2.89
C ARG A 284 -14.13 -22.98 1.81
N ALA A 285 -14.84 -22.56 0.78
CA ALA A 285 -15.31 -23.45 -0.27
C ALA A 285 -14.37 -23.52 -1.48
N ARG A 286 -13.72 -22.43 -1.79
CA ARG A 286 -12.85 -22.24 -2.97
C ARG A 286 -11.63 -21.39 -2.59
N PRO A 287 -10.67 -21.91 -1.82
CA PRO A 287 -9.47 -21.16 -1.45
C PRO A 287 -8.67 -20.79 -2.71
N PRO A 288 -8.32 -19.51 -2.88
CA PRO A 288 -7.56 -19.08 -4.05
C PRO A 288 -6.10 -19.56 -3.94
N ARG A 289 -5.52 -19.95 -5.05
CA ARG A 289 -4.16 -20.51 -5.11
C ARG A 289 -3.08 -19.44 -4.89
N ARG A 290 -3.33 -18.23 -5.33
CA ARG A 290 -2.38 -17.09 -5.24
C ARG A 290 -2.66 -16.23 -4.02
N GLY A 291 -3.92 -15.90 -3.77
CA GLY A 291 -4.29 -15.08 -2.64
C GLY A 291 -5.56 -14.26 -2.83
N ALA A 292 -5.76 -13.32 -1.93
CA ALA A 292 -6.88 -12.40 -1.96
C ALA A 292 -6.42 -10.95 -1.82
N VAL A 293 -7.10 -10.03 -2.53
CA VAL A 293 -7.00 -8.58 -2.37
C VAL A 293 -8.36 -8.09 -1.88
N ILE A 294 -8.41 -7.56 -0.67
CA ILE A 294 -9.67 -7.23 0.01
C ILE A 294 -9.65 -5.77 0.43
N THR A 295 -10.54 -4.96 -0.14
CA THR A 295 -10.77 -3.58 0.32
C THR A 295 -11.81 -3.58 1.44
N LEU A 296 -11.45 -3.03 2.60
CA LEU A 296 -12.32 -2.88 3.75
C LEU A 296 -12.63 -1.40 4.01
N LYS A 297 -13.91 -1.08 4.17
CA LYS A 297 -14.38 0.29 4.40
C LYS A 297 -14.15 0.69 5.86
N MET A 298 -13.46 1.81 6.08
CA MET A 298 -13.15 2.38 7.40
C MET A 298 -13.94 3.67 7.62
N ASN A 299 -15.28 3.56 7.51
CA ASN A 299 -16.16 4.74 7.50
C ASN A 299 -16.30 5.41 8.86
N ASP A 300 -16.01 4.71 9.95
CA ASP A 300 -16.10 5.20 11.32
C ASP A 300 -14.93 4.74 12.18
N ASP A 301 -14.85 5.28 13.39
CA ASP A 301 -13.75 4.98 14.31
C ASP A 301 -13.84 3.56 14.89
N ALA A 302 -15.04 2.97 14.97
CA ALA A 302 -15.21 1.59 15.43
C ALA A 302 -14.62 0.60 14.41
N ALA A 303 -14.88 0.82 13.10
CA ALA A 303 -14.28 0.02 12.04
C ALA A 303 -12.73 0.14 12.03
N ARG A 304 -12.20 1.34 12.31
CA ARG A 304 -10.75 1.55 12.41
C ARG A 304 -10.14 0.87 13.64
N ALA A 305 -10.82 0.93 14.77
CA ALA A 305 -10.37 0.27 15.99
C ALA A 305 -10.35 -1.25 15.86
N ALA A 306 -11.27 -1.82 15.08
CA ALA A 306 -11.39 -3.26 14.85
C ALA A 306 -10.48 -3.78 13.69
N ILE A 307 -9.53 -2.99 13.19
CA ILE A 307 -8.60 -3.45 12.15
C ILE A 307 -7.84 -4.72 12.59
N PRO A 308 -7.27 -4.82 13.81
CA PRO A 308 -6.57 -6.03 14.23
C PRO A 308 -7.45 -7.29 14.16
N GLU A 309 -8.71 -7.18 14.59
CA GLU A 309 -9.68 -8.28 14.57
C GLU A 309 -10.04 -8.67 13.12
N HIS A 310 -10.18 -7.68 12.23
CA HIS A 310 -10.44 -7.94 10.81
C HIS A 310 -9.29 -8.68 10.15
N LEU A 311 -8.05 -8.27 10.44
CA LEU A 311 -6.86 -8.94 9.92
C LEU A 311 -6.72 -10.36 10.45
N ALA A 312 -6.94 -10.56 11.76
CA ALA A 312 -6.93 -11.89 12.39
C ALA A 312 -8.01 -12.81 11.78
N ALA A 313 -9.20 -12.26 11.49
CA ALA A 313 -10.26 -13.02 10.82
C ALA A 313 -9.84 -13.50 9.42
N VAL A 314 -9.15 -12.68 8.63
CA VAL A 314 -8.62 -13.08 7.30
C VAL A 314 -7.53 -14.16 7.45
N GLN A 315 -6.61 -14.00 8.42
CA GLN A 315 -5.56 -14.99 8.68
C GLN A 315 -6.13 -16.37 9.03
N ALA A 316 -7.18 -16.39 9.85
CA ALA A 316 -7.86 -17.62 10.26
C ALA A 316 -8.55 -18.36 9.09
N LEU A 317 -8.73 -17.71 7.95
CA LEU A 317 -9.31 -18.32 6.74
C LEU A 317 -8.28 -19.03 5.84
N GLY A 318 -7.04 -19.25 6.33
CA GLY A 318 -6.01 -19.99 5.60
C GLY A 318 -5.09 -19.10 4.74
N LEU A 319 -5.16 -17.80 4.89
CA LEU A 319 -4.28 -16.83 4.23
C LEU A 319 -3.43 -16.07 5.27
N PRO A 320 -2.42 -16.71 5.89
CA PRO A 320 -1.72 -16.16 7.06
C PRO A 320 -0.73 -15.04 6.72
N ARG A 321 -0.27 -14.93 5.46
CA ARG A 321 0.65 -13.88 5.05
C ARG A 321 -0.14 -12.65 4.64
N ILE A 322 -0.21 -11.67 5.54
CA ILE A 322 -1.00 -10.45 5.34
C ILE A 322 -0.09 -9.23 5.24
N VAL A 323 -0.38 -8.40 4.23
CA VAL A 323 0.02 -7.00 4.16
C VAL A 323 -1.26 -6.16 4.12
N ALA A 324 -1.40 -5.21 5.03
CA ALA A 324 -2.55 -4.32 5.07
C ALA A 324 -2.09 -2.86 5.00
N ARG A 325 -2.72 -2.07 4.14
CA ARG A 325 -2.30 -0.68 3.92
C ARG A 325 -3.47 0.21 3.46
N GLN A 326 -3.46 1.46 3.94
CA GLN A 326 -4.21 2.51 3.26
C GLN A 326 -3.39 2.98 2.05
N LEU A 327 -3.73 2.45 0.89
CA LEU A 327 -3.06 2.75 -0.38
C LEU A 327 -3.35 4.19 -0.86
N PRO A 328 -2.54 4.76 -1.76
CA PRO A 328 -2.80 6.07 -2.38
C PRO A 328 -4.21 6.19 -2.99
N ALA A 329 -4.68 5.17 -3.70
CA ALA A 329 -6.02 5.16 -4.30
C ALA A 329 -7.16 4.93 -3.29
N ASN A 330 -6.87 4.51 -2.07
CA ASN A 330 -7.89 4.39 -1.01
C ASN A 330 -8.31 5.78 -0.51
N ARG A 331 -9.58 5.92 -0.14
CA ARG A 331 -10.10 7.08 0.60
C ARG A 331 -10.29 6.72 2.07
N SER A 332 -11.49 6.31 2.43
CA SER A 332 -11.81 5.80 3.77
C SER A 332 -11.76 4.28 3.80
N GLU A 333 -10.71 3.70 3.22
CA GLU A 333 -10.55 2.25 3.11
C GLU A 333 -9.12 1.84 3.44
N ILE A 334 -8.97 0.57 3.78
CA ILE A 334 -7.68 -0.12 3.75
C ILE A 334 -7.76 -1.28 2.76
N THR A 335 -6.63 -1.63 2.18
CA THR A 335 -6.50 -2.82 1.32
C THR A 335 -5.68 -3.87 2.05
N VAL A 336 -6.22 -5.08 2.12
CA VAL A 336 -5.60 -6.26 2.72
C VAL A 336 -5.19 -7.20 1.59
N ILE A 337 -3.91 -7.48 1.47
CA ILE A 337 -3.38 -8.49 0.57
C ILE A 337 -3.04 -9.71 1.43
N ALA A 338 -3.72 -10.82 1.19
CA ALA A 338 -3.60 -12.03 1.99
C ALA A 338 -3.20 -13.20 1.10
N ARG A 339 -2.19 -13.97 1.53
CA ARG A 339 -1.60 -15.04 0.72
C ARG A 339 -1.49 -16.34 1.50
N PRO A 340 -1.56 -17.50 0.83
CA PRO A 340 -1.30 -18.80 1.46
C PRO A 340 0.14 -18.88 1.98
N ARG A 341 0.42 -19.86 2.81
CA ARG A 341 1.82 -20.23 3.13
C ARG A 341 2.54 -20.64 1.83
N ARG A 342 3.80 -20.26 1.71
CA ARG A 342 4.66 -20.73 0.61
C ARG A 342 4.92 -22.21 0.76
#